data_a75280ad8e7138b54859e546b7b51cd3
#
_entry.id   a75280ad8e7138b54859e546b7b51cd3
#
_cell.length_a   1.000
_cell.length_b   1.000
_cell.length_c   1.000
_cell.angle_alpha   90.00
_cell.angle_beta   90.00
_cell.angle_gamma   90.00
#
_symmetry.space_group_name_H-M   'P 1'
#
loop_
_entity.id
_entity.type
_entity.pdbx_description
1 polymer ?
#
loop_
_entity_poly.entity_id
_entity_poly.type
_entity_poly.pdbx_seq_one_letter_code
_entity_poly.pdbx_strand_id
1 'polypeptide(L)'
;MDYKLLATDKACNARAGLITTAHGEIETPIFMPVGTVGSVKGVHFHELEDDIKAQIILGNTYHLYLRPGMEIIGKAGGLHKFNGWKHPILTDNSGFQVFSLSANRKLKEEGAYFRSHIDGSKHLFTPEGVVDIQRIIGSDIMMALDECPSGKSDYEYARKSLALTHRWLERGWKRYKETEGLYGYSQAYFPIVQGCVYPDLRRQSAEFVASLGADGNAIGGLAVGEPAEKMYEMIEVVNEILPTDKPRYLMGVGTPANILEAIERGVDMMDCVMPTRNGRNGMLFTRHGIMNMRNKKWADDFSPIQEDGPSMVDHVYSKAYLRHLFVSQELLAMQIASIHNLAFYLWLVKEARRHIIAGDFKAWKDEMVVNVTRRL
;
A
#
# COMPACT_ATOMS: atom_id res chain seq x y z
N MET A 1 -6.07 11.15 -14.44
CA MET A 1 -4.83 10.36 -14.25
C MET A 1 -4.50 9.69 -15.57
N ASP A 2 -3.22 9.55 -15.90
CA ASP A 2 -2.76 8.84 -17.10
C ASP A 2 -1.77 7.73 -16.69
N TYR A 3 -1.72 6.64 -17.47
CA TYR A 3 -0.77 5.54 -17.27
C TYR A 3 -0.15 5.14 -18.59
N LYS A 4 1.17 5.07 -18.62
CA LYS A 4 1.94 4.64 -19.80
C LYS A 4 2.79 3.42 -19.42
N LEU A 5 2.51 2.28 -20.04
CA LEU A 5 3.38 1.12 -19.99
C LEU A 5 4.64 1.39 -20.84
N LEU A 6 5.83 1.25 -20.24
CA LEU A 6 7.11 1.57 -20.87
C LEU A 6 7.90 0.32 -21.27
N ALA A 7 7.88 -0.71 -20.41
CA ALA A 7 8.59 -1.95 -20.67
C ALA A 7 7.91 -3.14 -19.97
N THR A 8 8.13 -4.33 -20.51
CA THR A 8 7.77 -5.62 -19.91
C THR A 8 8.98 -6.53 -19.94
N ASP A 9 9.17 -7.35 -18.91
CA ASP A 9 10.21 -8.37 -18.91
C ASP A 9 9.89 -9.47 -19.95
N LYS A 10 10.93 -10.09 -20.51
CA LYS A 10 10.76 -11.12 -21.54
C LYS A 10 10.45 -12.51 -20.98
N ALA A 11 10.80 -12.75 -19.72
CA ALA A 11 10.71 -14.05 -19.08
C ALA A 11 9.55 -14.19 -18.09
N CYS A 12 8.87 -13.05 -17.76
CA CYS A 12 7.76 -13.04 -16.82
C CYS A 12 6.79 -11.87 -17.10
N ASN A 13 5.78 -11.70 -16.23
CA ASN A 13 4.77 -10.65 -16.39
C ASN A 13 5.18 -9.30 -15.75
N ALA A 14 6.42 -9.17 -15.28
CA ALA A 14 6.90 -7.93 -14.67
C ALA A 14 6.90 -6.79 -15.68
N ARG A 15 6.44 -5.61 -15.24
CA ARG A 15 6.24 -4.47 -16.12
C ARG A 15 6.68 -3.17 -15.45
N ALA A 16 7.18 -2.24 -16.24
CA ALA A 16 7.56 -0.89 -15.82
C ALA A 16 6.72 0.14 -16.56
N GLY A 17 6.13 1.06 -15.83
CA GLY A 17 5.27 2.11 -16.36
C GLY A 17 5.51 3.47 -15.72
N LEU A 18 4.68 4.43 -16.09
CA LEU A 18 4.64 5.77 -15.54
C LEU A 18 3.18 6.17 -15.33
N ILE A 19 2.84 6.55 -14.10
CA ILE A 19 1.54 7.13 -13.76
C ILE A 19 1.73 8.63 -13.63
N THR A 20 0.87 9.43 -14.29
CA THR A 20 0.83 10.89 -14.16
C THR A 20 -0.42 11.30 -13.40
N THR A 21 -0.24 12.04 -12.29
CA THR A 21 -1.31 12.58 -11.46
C THR A 21 -1.24 14.11 -11.43
N ALA A 22 -2.17 14.75 -10.73
CA ALA A 22 -2.16 16.20 -10.56
C ALA A 22 -0.97 16.71 -9.73
N HIS A 23 -0.41 15.88 -8.84
CA HIS A 23 0.70 16.26 -7.95
C HIS A 23 2.04 15.62 -8.32
N GLY A 24 2.15 15.02 -9.49
CA GLY A 24 3.41 14.50 -10.01
C GLY A 24 3.31 13.13 -10.65
N GLU A 25 4.49 12.62 -11.01
CA GLU A 25 4.66 11.33 -11.70
C GLU A 25 5.06 10.24 -10.69
N ILE A 26 4.67 9.01 -10.99
CA ILE A 26 4.97 7.82 -10.21
C ILE A 26 5.54 6.77 -11.16
N GLU A 27 6.79 6.42 -10.97
CA GLU A 27 7.45 5.33 -11.69
C GLU A 27 7.06 3.99 -11.10
N THR A 28 6.47 3.11 -11.89
CA THR A 28 6.11 1.76 -11.44
C THR A 28 7.13 0.70 -11.91
N PRO A 29 7.33 -0.40 -11.15
CA PRO A 29 6.66 -0.73 -9.88
C PRO A 29 7.05 0.23 -8.75
N ILE A 30 6.11 0.49 -7.83
CA ILE A 30 6.30 1.43 -6.70
C ILE A 30 5.80 0.83 -5.40
N PHE A 31 6.51 1.14 -4.31
CA PHE A 31 6.04 0.91 -2.94
C PHE A 31 5.59 2.24 -2.31
N MET A 32 4.41 2.26 -1.70
CA MET A 32 3.82 3.44 -1.08
C MET A 32 4.01 3.42 0.44
N PRO A 33 4.82 4.33 1.01
CA PRO A 33 4.89 4.50 2.47
C PRO A 33 3.53 4.82 3.08
N VAL A 34 3.17 4.12 4.15
CA VAL A 34 1.86 4.29 4.80
C VAL A 34 1.88 5.45 5.79
N GLY A 35 1.12 6.48 5.46
CA GLY A 35 0.85 7.66 6.27
C GLY A 35 -0.59 7.69 6.78
N THR A 36 -0.98 6.79 7.67
CA THR A 36 -2.35 6.50 8.13
C THR A 36 -3.18 7.76 8.44
N VAL A 37 -2.60 8.73 9.14
CA VAL A 37 -3.24 10.00 9.52
C VAL A 37 -2.67 11.19 8.75
N GLY A 38 -2.22 10.98 7.51
CA GLY A 38 -1.54 11.99 6.71
C GLY A 38 -0.08 12.22 7.13
N SER A 39 0.52 11.26 7.87
CA SER A 39 1.91 11.31 8.35
C SER A 39 2.49 9.90 8.40
N VAL A 40 3.65 9.69 7.81
CA VAL A 40 4.44 8.45 7.94
C VAL A 40 5.09 8.43 9.32
N LYS A 41 4.87 7.34 10.08
CA LYS A 41 5.22 7.29 11.51
C LYS A 41 6.72 7.45 11.75
N GLY A 42 7.09 8.54 12.43
CA GLY A 42 8.47 8.80 12.85
C GLY A 42 9.39 9.27 11.72
N VAL A 43 8.84 9.72 10.59
CA VAL A 43 9.60 10.17 9.42
C VAL A 43 9.07 11.52 8.96
N HIS A 44 9.94 12.51 8.81
CA HIS A 44 9.60 13.82 8.27
C HIS A 44 9.45 13.77 6.74
N PHE A 45 8.70 14.73 6.17
CA PHE A 45 8.52 14.77 4.71
C PHE A 45 9.81 15.04 3.95
N HIS A 46 10.72 15.86 4.47
CA HIS A 46 12.02 16.05 3.83
C HIS A 46 12.85 14.76 3.78
N GLU A 47 12.74 13.87 4.79
CA GLU A 47 13.39 12.56 4.77
C GLU A 47 12.74 11.64 3.72
N LEU A 48 11.41 11.71 3.57
CA LEU A 48 10.69 10.98 2.51
C LEU A 48 11.07 11.47 1.11
N GLU A 49 11.23 12.78 0.93
CA GLU A 49 11.57 13.42 -0.35
C GLU A 49 13.06 13.25 -0.69
N ASP A 50 13.95 13.63 0.24
CA ASP A 50 15.37 13.81 -0.04
C ASP A 50 16.21 12.55 0.18
N ASP A 51 15.82 11.67 1.09
CA ASP A 51 16.57 10.46 1.45
C ASP A 51 15.87 9.19 0.94
N ILE A 52 14.62 8.97 1.31
CA ILE A 52 13.85 7.78 0.96
C ILE A 52 13.40 7.81 -0.52
N LYS A 53 13.24 9.00 -1.12
CA LYS A 53 12.79 9.22 -2.51
C LYS A 53 11.39 8.69 -2.77
N ALA A 54 10.47 8.85 -1.82
CA ALA A 54 9.08 8.47 -1.98
C ALA A 54 8.38 9.38 -2.99
N GLN A 55 7.72 8.78 -3.98
CA GLN A 55 6.99 9.51 -5.03
C GLN A 55 5.50 9.64 -4.71
N ILE A 56 4.98 8.82 -3.82
CA ILE A 56 3.59 8.75 -3.39
C ILE A 56 3.53 8.24 -1.95
N ILE A 57 2.56 8.72 -1.17
CA ILE A 57 2.23 8.16 0.15
C ILE A 57 0.78 7.67 0.16
N LEU A 58 0.48 6.75 1.08
CA LEU A 58 -0.87 6.26 1.30
C LEU A 58 -1.44 6.86 2.58
N GLY A 59 -2.54 7.59 2.48
CA GLY A 59 -3.38 8.03 3.61
C GLY A 59 -4.53 7.06 3.84
N ASN A 60 -5.18 7.16 5.00
CA ASN A 60 -6.31 6.29 5.33
C ASN A 60 -7.58 7.07 5.61
N THR A 61 -8.59 6.86 4.77
CA THR A 61 -9.87 7.58 4.80
C THR A 61 -10.57 7.45 6.16
N TYR A 62 -10.65 6.24 6.72
CA TYR A 62 -11.29 6.00 8.02
C TYR A 62 -10.65 6.83 9.15
N HIS A 63 -9.34 6.84 9.24
CA HIS A 63 -8.63 7.57 10.28
C HIS A 63 -8.74 9.09 10.09
N LEU A 64 -8.58 9.57 8.87
CA LEU A 64 -8.71 11.00 8.55
C LEU A 64 -10.14 11.52 8.75
N TYR A 65 -11.14 10.70 8.46
CA TYR A 65 -12.54 11.01 8.74
C TYR A 65 -12.82 11.18 10.24
N LEU A 66 -12.30 10.29 11.08
CA LEU A 66 -12.49 10.38 12.52
C LEU A 66 -11.63 11.50 13.16
N ARG A 67 -10.43 11.70 12.64
CA ARG A 67 -9.49 12.73 13.14
C ARG A 67 -8.48 13.12 12.06
N PRO A 68 -8.39 14.39 11.67
CA PRO A 68 -8.98 15.58 12.30
C PRO A 68 -10.47 15.80 11.96
N GLY A 69 -11.03 15.03 11.01
CA GLY A 69 -12.38 15.17 10.51
C GLY A 69 -12.47 16.04 9.24
N MET A 70 -13.56 15.84 8.51
CA MET A 70 -13.72 16.44 7.18
C MET A 70 -13.86 17.95 7.19
N GLU A 71 -14.43 18.53 8.25
CA GLU A 71 -14.54 19.97 8.39
C GLU A 71 -13.16 20.64 8.43
N ILE A 72 -12.21 20.09 9.19
CA ILE A 72 -10.86 20.63 9.32
C ILE A 72 -10.07 20.47 8.01
N ILE A 73 -10.11 19.28 7.40
CA ILE A 73 -9.41 19.03 6.13
C ILE A 73 -10.00 19.90 5.02
N GLY A 74 -11.32 20.06 4.95
CA GLY A 74 -11.98 20.91 3.97
C GLY A 74 -11.61 22.39 4.13
N LYS A 75 -11.58 22.92 5.37
CA LYS A 75 -11.12 24.30 5.66
C LYS A 75 -9.66 24.54 5.29
N ALA A 76 -8.81 23.51 5.42
CA ALA A 76 -7.41 23.59 5.00
C ALA A 76 -7.24 23.63 3.47
N GLY A 77 -8.25 23.21 2.71
CA GLY A 77 -8.19 23.08 1.25
C GLY A 77 -7.62 21.74 0.79
N GLY A 78 -7.95 20.65 1.52
CA GLY A 78 -7.54 19.28 1.24
C GLY A 78 -6.33 18.82 2.04
N LEU A 79 -6.04 17.49 1.93
CA LEU A 79 -4.99 16.85 2.72
C LEU A 79 -3.58 17.36 2.36
N HIS A 80 -3.29 17.62 1.09
CA HIS A 80 -2.00 18.17 0.65
C HIS A 80 -1.67 19.51 1.33
N LYS A 81 -2.64 20.40 1.41
CA LYS A 81 -2.46 21.69 2.11
C LYS A 81 -2.45 21.53 3.63
N PHE A 82 -3.20 20.56 4.15
CA PHE A 82 -3.26 20.30 5.57
C PHE A 82 -1.94 19.77 6.13
N ASN A 83 -1.31 18.81 5.44
CA ASN A 83 -0.09 18.16 5.93
C ASN A 83 1.21 18.69 5.26
N GLY A 84 1.11 19.43 4.16
CA GLY A 84 2.26 19.99 3.44
C GLY A 84 2.97 19.03 2.49
N TRP A 85 2.43 17.82 2.25
CA TRP A 85 2.96 16.88 1.26
C TRP A 85 2.63 17.34 -0.16
N LYS A 86 3.66 17.44 -1.03
CA LYS A 86 3.53 18.03 -2.37
C LYS A 86 3.37 17.01 -3.50
N HIS A 87 3.64 15.74 -3.22
CA HIS A 87 3.58 14.66 -4.19
C HIS A 87 2.24 13.89 -4.12
N PRO A 88 1.99 12.93 -5.00
CA PRO A 88 0.76 12.13 -5.01
C PRO A 88 0.38 11.51 -3.67
N ILE A 89 -0.92 11.42 -3.43
CA ILE A 89 -1.52 10.72 -2.29
C ILE A 89 -2.57 9.74 -2.82
N LEU A 90 -2.49 8.49 -2.38
CA LEU A 90 -3.60 7.54 -2.47
C LEU A 90 -4.31 7.50 -1.11
N THR A 91 -5.64 7.53 -1.09
CA THR A 91 -6.40 7.28 0.14
C THR A 91 -7.06 5.91 0.10
N ASP A 92 -6.56 5.03 0.97
CA ASP A 92 -7.15 3.73 1.21
C ASP A 92 -8.45 3.89 2.01
N ASN A 93 -9.46 3.17 1.56
CA ASN A 93 -10.76 3.10 2.21
C ASN A 93 -11.10 1.67 2.60
N SER A 94 -10.07 0.82 2.69
CA SER A 94 -10.26 -0.60 2.87
C SER A 94 -11.22 -0.89 4.02
N GLY A 95 -12.24 -1.65 3.71
CA GLY A 95 -13.09 -2.31 4.66
C GLY A 95 -12.30 -3.00 5.77
N PHE A 96 -11.07 -3.49 5.48
CA PHE A 96 -10.19 -4.15 6.46
C PHE A 96 -9.94 -3.30 7.71
N GLN A 97 -9.79 -1.99 7.63
CA GLN A 97 -9.53 -1.15 8.82
C GLN A 97 -10.80 -0.87 9.60
N VAL A 98 -11.91 -0.58 8.94
CA VAL A 98 -13.23 -0.57 9.57
C VAL A 98 -13.49 -1.95 10.18
N PHE A 99 -12.99 -3.01 9.55
CA PHE A 99 -13.18 -4.39 9.94
C PHE A 99 -12.28 -4.86 11.08
N SER A 100 -11.03 -4.45 11.14
CA SER A 100 -10.09 -4.90 12.17
C SER A 100 -10.16 -4.10 13.47
N LEU A 101 -10.59 -2.83 13.41
CA LEU A 101 -10.55 -1.90 14.54
C LEU A 101 -11.89 -1.76 15.28
N SER A 102 -13.02 -2.17 14.69
CA SER A 102 -14.31 -2.07 15.35
C SER A 102 -14.87 -3.44 15.74
N ALA A 103 -14.87 -3.76 17.04
CA ALA A 103 -15.45 -4.98 17.59
C ALA A 103 -16.97 -5.12 17.33
N ASN A 104 -17.67 -4.03 16.99
CA ASN A 104 -19.12 -3.93 16.79
C ASN A 104 -19.48 -3.32 15.44
N ARG A 105 -19.06 -3.98 14.36
CA ARG A 105 -19.48 -3.61 13.00
C ARG A 105 -20.74 -4.34 12.57
N LYS A 106 -21.52 -3.70 11.71
CA LYS A 106 -22.61 -4.36 10.98
C LYS A 106 -22.56 -3.94 9.52
N LEU A 107 -22.44 -4.94 8.65
CA LEU A 107 -22.54 -4.73 7.21
C LEU A 107 -23.98 -4.91 6.78
N LYS A 108 -24.45 -4.01 5.97
CA LYS A 108 -25.75 -4.04 5.36
C LYS A 108 -25.68 -3.55 3.93
N GLU A 109 -26.77 -3.67 3.19
CA GLU A 109 -26.85 -3.21 1.81
C GLU A 109 -26.51 -1.72 1.66
N GLU A 110 -26.96 -0.90 2.61
CA GLU A 110 -26.71 0.54 2.60
C GLU A 110 -25.24 0.92 2.84
N GLY A 111 -24.47 0.09 3.56
CA GLY A 111 -23.07 0.37 3.89
C GLY A 111 -22.57 -0.31 5.16
N ALA A 112 -21.43 0.15 5.65
CA ALA A 112 -20.74 -0.35 6.83
C ALA A 112 -21.03 0.53 8.06
N TYR A 113 -21.72 -0.02 9.05
CA TYR A 113 -21.92 0.59 10.36
C TYR A 113 -20.77 0.24 11.28
N PHE A 114 -20.23 1.23 11.98
CA PHE A 114 -19.16 1.01 12.93
C PHE A 114 -19.21 2.00 14.09
N ARG A 115 -18.41 1.70 15.13
CA ARG A 115 -18.16 2.63 16.23
C ARG A 115 -16.74 3.16 16.15
N SER A 116 -16.59 4.46 16.34
CA SER A 116 -15.29 5.09 16.47
C SER A 116 -14.50 4.47 17.60
N HIS A 117 -13.24 4.09 17.33
CA HIS A 117 -12.31 3.61 18.35
C HIS A 117 -11.78 4.74 19.26
N ILE A 118 -12.07 5.99 18.92
CA ILE A 118 -11.63 7.18 19.66
C ILE A 118 -12.59 7.50 20.81
N ASP A 119 -13.90 7.54 20.51
CA ASP A 119 -14.94 8.04 21.41
C ASP A 119 -16.20 7.16 21.48
N GLY A 120 -16.24 6.06 20.71
CA GLY A 120 -17.37 5.14 20.64
C GLY A 120 -18.60 5.64 19.86
N SER A 121 -18.53 6.81 19.23
CA SER A 121 -19.61 7.36 18.39
C SER A 121 -19.96 6.44 17.23
N LYS A 122 -21.23 6.46 16.81
CA LYS A 122 -21.73 5.59 15.72
C LYS A 122 -21.61 6.30 14.39
N HIS A 123 -21.09 5.59 13.40
CA HIS A 123 -20.89 6.08 12.04
C HIS A 123 -21.44 5.08 11.02
N LEU A 124 -21.74 5.60 9.82
CA LEU A 124 -22.10 4.82 8.66
C LEU A 124 -21.25 5.28 7.46
N PHE A 125 -20.53 4.36 6.87
CA PHE A 125 -19.90 4.54 5.56
C PHE A 125 -20.78 3.91 4.50
N THR A 126 -21.38 4.75 3.66
CA THR A 126 -22.02 4.29 2.42
C THR A 126 -21.05 4.42 1.26
N PRO A 127 -21.20 3.67 0.17
CA PRO A 127 -20.36 3.80 -1.01
C PRO A 127 -20.30 5.24 -1.54
N GLU A 128 -21.44 5.93 -1.56
CA GLU A 128 -21.54 7.33 -1.99
C GLU A 128 -20.83 8.28 -1.02
N GLY A 129 -21.10 8.11 0.29
CA GLY A 129 -20.53 8.95 1.34
C GLY A 129 -19.00 8.86 1.41
N VAL A 130 -18.46 7.70 1.12
CA VAL A 130 -17.00 7.50 1.06
C VAL A 130 -16.37 8.21 -0.14
N VAL A 131 -17.03 8.27 -1.29
CA VAL A 131 -16.59 9.10 -2.40
C VAL A 131 -16.58 10.57 -1.99
N ASP A 132 -17.64 11.06 -1.36
CA ASP A 132 -17.75 12.45 -0.89
C ASP A 132 -16.64 12.80 0.13
N ILE A 133 -16.36 11.89 1.07
CA ILE A 133 -15.27 12.03 2.04
C ILE A 133 -13.92 12.17 1.31
N GLN A 134 -13.63 11.31 0.34
CA GLN A 134 -12.37 11.34 -0.40
C GLN A 134 -12.27 12.57 -1.33
N ARG A 135 -13.41 13.11 -1.82
CA ARG A 135 -13.43 14.41 -2.50
C ARG A 135 -12.97 15.54 -1.57
N ILE A 136 -13.41 15.54 -0.30
CA ILE A 136 -12.97 16.52 0.71
C ILE A 136 -11.49 16.31 1.07
N ILE A 137 -11.03 15.06 1.18
CA ILE A 137 -9.61 14.76 1.41
C ILE A 137 -8.75 15.28 0.25
N GLY A 138 -9.21 15.12 -1.00
CA GLY A 138 -8.49 15.60 -2.18
C GLY A 138 -7.25 14.77 -2.52
N SER A 139 -7.25 13.45 -2.29
CA SER A 139 -6.18 12.56 -2.75
C SER A 139 -6.17 12.42 -4.27
N ASP A 140 -5.02 12.09 -4.86
CA ASP A 140 -4.91 11.85 -6.31
C ASP A 140 -5.61 10.57 -6.73
N ILE A 141 -5.55 9.54 -5.89
CA ILE A 141 -6.17 8.23 -6.12
C ILE A 141 -7.10 7.90 -4.94
N MET A 142 -8.36 7.66 -5.27
CA MET A 142 -9.42 7.28 -4.33
C MET A 142 -9.72 5.79 -4.47
N MET A 143 -9.85 5.08 -3.34
CA MET A 143 -10.22 3.67 -3.33
C MET A 143 -11.72 3.47 -3.13
N ALA A 144 -12.27 2.44 -3.76
CA ALA A 144 -13.65 2.02 -3.54
C ALA A 144 -13.89 1.53 -2.10
N LEU A 145 -15.16 1.59 -1.65
CA LEU A 145 -15.58 0.86 -0.44
C LEU A 145 -15.80 -0.61 -0.80
N ASP A 146 -15.21 -1.50 -0.03
CA ASP A 146 -15.30 -2.94 -0.20
C ASP A 146 -15.55 -3.68 1.12
N GLU A 147 -15.97 -4.93 1.04
CA GLU A 147 -15.84 -5.88 2.13
C GLU A 147 -14.63 -6.79 1.89
N CYS A 148 -13.71 -6.83 2.85
CA CYS A 148 -12.53 -7.69 2.83
C CYS A 148 -12.70 -8.84 3.83
N PRO A 149 -13.19 -10.02 3.41
CA PRO A 149 -13.29 -11.19 4.28
C PRO A 149 -11.92 -11.77 4.62
N SER A 150 -11.85 -12.56 5.70
CA SER A 150 -10.64 -13.34 6.01
C SER A 150 -10.30 -14.32 4.88
N GLY A 151 -9.03 -14.54 4.62
CA GLY A 151 -8.56 -15.59 3.68
C GLY A 151 -8.97 -17.02 4.06
N LYS A 152 -9.52 -17.20 5.28
CA LYS A 152 -10.07 -18.48 5.77
C LYS A 152 -11.60 -18.57 5.70
N SER A 153 -12.27 -17.57 5.13
CA SER A 153 -13.72 -17.59 4.95
C SER A 153 -14.15 -18.72 4.02
N ASP A 154 -15.29 -19.35 4.32
CA ASP A 154 -15.85 -20.35 3.43
C ASP A 154 -16.35 -19.74 2.11
N TYR A 155 -16.60 -20.59 1.12
CA TYR A 155 -16.99 -20.19 -0.23
C TYR A 155 -18.33 -19.41 -0.25
N GLU A 156 -19.32 -19.86 0.52
CA GLU A 156 -20.63 -19.20 0.54
C GLU A 156 -20.58 -17.79 1.13
N TYR A 157 -19.78 -17.61 2.18
CA TYR A 157 -19.56 -16.28 2.73
C TYR A 157 -18.79 -15.40 1.73
N ALA A 158 -17.69 -15.93 1.15
CA ALA A 158 -16.90 -15.21 0.15
C ALA A 158 -17.76 -14.76 -1.05
N ARG A 159 -18.65 -15.63 -1.55
CA ARG A 159 -19.58 -15.33 -2.64
C ARG A 159 -20.58 -14.23 -2.28
N LYS A 160 -21.17 -14.27 -1.08
CA LYS A 160 -22.10 -13.24 -0.59
C LYS A 160 -21.40 -11.89 -0.39
N SER A 161 -20.21 -11.91 0.18
CA SER A 161 -19.35 -10.74 0.39
C SER A 161 -18.99 -10.08 -0.94
N LEU A 162 -18.57 -10.89 -1.93
CA LEU A 162 -18.27 -10.41 -3.27
C LEU A 162 -19.47 -9.73 -3.92
N ALA A 163 -20.64 -10.35 -3.84
CA ALA A 163 -21.87 -9.77 -4.41
C ALA A 163 -22.23 -8.43 -3.75
N LEU A 164 -22.02 -8.29 -2.44
CA LEU A 164 -22.22 -7.01 -1.73
C LEU A 164 -21.20 -5.96 -2.18
N THR A 165 -19.92 -6.34 -2.26
CA THR A 165 -18.83 -5.47 -2.74
C THR A 165 -19.12 -4.94 -4.14
N HIS A 166 -19.59 -5.78 -5.06
CA HIS A 166 -19.94 -5.35 -6.42
C HIS A 166 -21.07 -4.32 -6.43
N ARG A 167 -22.16 -4.54 -5.66
CA ARG A 167 -23.25 -3.55 -5.56
C ARG A 167 -22.80 -2.22 -4.95
N TRP A 168 -21.93 -2.28 -3.94
CA TRP A 168 -21.30 -1.08 -3.37
C TRP A 168 -20.40 -0.37 -4.38
N LEU A 169 -19.65 -1.14 -5.16
CA LEU A 169 -18.78 -0.59 -6.19
C LEU A 169 -19.58 0.10 -7.29
N GLU A 170 -20.71 -0.46 -7.75
CA GLU A 170 -21.63 0.20 -8.71
C GLU A 170 -22.11 1.56 -8.19
N ARG A 171 -22.54 1.61 -6.92
CA ARG A 171 -23.01 2.83 -6.28
C ARG A 171 -21.91 3.87 -6.12
N GLY A 172 -20.74 3.45 -5.65
CA GLY A 172 -19.57 4.32 -5.51
C GLY A 172 -19.08 4.85 -6.85
N TRP A 173 -19.01 3.99 -7.88
CA TRP A 173 -18.63 4.37 -9.24
C TRP A 173 -19.61 5.38 -9.84
N LYS A 174 -20.91 5.18 -9.67
CA LYS A 174 -21.92 6.14 -10.09
C LYS A 174 -21.70 7.50 -9.41
N ARG A 175 -21.55 7.52 -8.08
CA ARG A 175 -21.29 8.75 -7.33
C ARG A 175 -20.02 9.45 -7.76
N TYR A 176 -18.95 8.70 -8.01
CA TYR A 176 -17.69 9.24 -8.54
C TYR A 176 -17.89 9.95 -9.88
N LYS A 177 -18.69 9.38 -10.80
CA LYS A 177 -19.00 9.98 -12.10
C LYS A 177 -19.90 11.22 -12.02
N GLU A 178 -20.72 11.32 -10.98
CA GLU A 178 -21.62 12.45 -10.71
C GLU A 178 -20.95 13.62 -9.99
N THR A 179 -19.71 13.43 -9.48
CA THR A 179 -19.00 14.43 -8.68
C THR A 179 -17.64 14.76 -9.26
N GLU A 180 -17.16 15.97 -9.00
CA GLU A 180 -15.84 16.44 -9.43
C GLU A 180 -14.91 16.70 -8.24
N GLY A 181 -13.60 16.83 -8.50
CA GLY A 181 -12.62 17.22 -7.50
C GLY A 181 -12.88 18.64 -6.99
N LEU A 182 -12.76 18.85 -5.67
CA LEU A 182 -13.09 20.13 -5.03
C LEU A 182 -11.99 21.19 -5.16
N TYR A 183 -10.78 20.81 -5.54
CA TYR A 183 -9.58 21.68 -5.46
C TYR A 183 -8.96 22.00 -6.81
N GLY A 184 -9.73 21.88 -7.89
CA GLY A 184 -9.32 22.29 -9.25
C GLY A 184 -8.49 21.25 -10.01
N TYR A 185 -8.45 20.01 -9.54
CA TYR A 185 -7.84 18.87 -10.22
C TYR A 185 -8.70 17.62 -10.17
N SER A 186 -8.47 16.73 -11.13
CA SER A 186 -9.15 15.43 -11.18
C SER A 186 -8.50 14.43 -10.23
N GLN A 187 -9.32 13.58 -9.64
CA GLN A 187 -8.90 12.44 -8.81
C GLN A 187 -9.26 11.15 -9.55
N ALA A 188 -8.37 10.17 -9.53
CA ALA A 188 -8.64 8.83 -10.04
C ALA A 188 -9.46 8.00 -9.04
N TYR A 189 -10.19 6.99 -9.54
CA TYR A 189 -10.91 6.05 -8.70
C TYR A 189 -10.51 4.62 -9.03
N PHE A 190 -10.05 3.87 -8.03
CA PHE A 190 -9.62 2.48 -8.20
C PHE A 190 -10.67 1.54 -7.58
N PRO A 191 -11.40 0.78 -8.41
CA PRO A 191 -12.20 -0.35 -7.97
C PRO A 191 -11.33 -1.48 -7.44
N ILE A 192 -11.89 -2.31 -6.56
CA ILE A 192 -11.16 -3.37 -5.86
C ILE A 192 -11.69 -4.74 -6.25
N VAL A 193 -10.81 -5.61 -6.75
CA VAL A 193 -11.09 -7.02 -6.97
C VAL A 193 -11.06 -7.74 -5.63
N GLN A 194 -12.15 -8.48 -5.31
CA GLN A 194 -12.26 -9.34 -4.14
C GLN A 194 -12.50 -10.80 -4.56
N GLY A 195 -12.78 -11.72 -3.64
CA GLY A 195 -13.08 -13.13 -3.94
C GLY A 195 -12.28 -14.14 -3.10
N CYS A 196 -11.64 -13.67 -2.00
CA CYS A 196 -10.80 -14.52 -1.12
C CYS A 196 -9.77 -15.33 -1.92
N VAL A 197 -9.69 -16.64 -1.65
CA VAL A 197 -8.76 -17.58 -2.29
C VAL A 197 -9.44 -18.49 -3.32
N TYR A 198 -10.58 -18.05 -3.86
CA TYR A 198 -11.40 -18.81 -4.80
C TYR A 198 -11.23 -18.29 -6.23
N PRO A 199 -10.59 -19.06 -7.14
CA PRO A 199 -10.25 -18.59 -8.49
C PRO A 199 -11.45 -18.13 -9.32
N ASP A 200 -12.58 -18.81 -9.22
CA ASP A 200 -13.82 -18.47 -9.92
C ASP A 200 -14.41 -17.11 -9.45
N LEU A 201 -14.41 -16.88 -8.14
CA LEU A 201 -14.84 -15.59 -7.58
C LEU A 201 -13.87 -14.47 -7.95
N ARG A 202 -12.57 -14.74 -7.96
CA ARG A 202 -11.54 -13.79 -8.41
C ARG A 202 -11.71 -13.42 -9.89
N ARG A 203 -11.98 -14.40 -10.76
CA ARG A 203 -12.28 -14.16 -12.17
C ARG A 203 -13.53 -13.30 -12.34
N GLN A 204 -14.62 -13.68 -11.70
CA GLN A 204 -15.87 -12.92 -11.73
C GLN A 204 -15.65 -11.47 -11.29
N SER A 205 -14.88 -11.26 -10.22
CA SER A 205 -14.59 -9.93 -9.71
C SER A 205 -13.71 -9.13 -10.66
N ALA A 206 -12.65 -9.74 -11.21
CA ALA A 206 -11.75 -9.09 -12.14
C ALA A 206 -12.47 -8.66 -13.44
N GLU A 207 -13.35 -9.50 -13.98
CA GLU A 207 -14.18 -9.19 -15.15
C GLU A 207 -15.10 -7.99 -14.87
N PHE A 208 -15.78 -8.01 -13.72
CA PHE A 208 -16.66 -6.92 -13.30
C PHE A 208 -15.89 -5.61 -13.13
N VAL A 209 -14.76 -5.62 -12.41
CA VAL A 209 -13.91 -4.45 -12.18
C VAL A 209 -13.35 -3.91 -13.50
N ALA A 210 -12.84 -4.78 -14.38
CA ALA A 210 -12.32 -4.38 -15.69
C ALA A 210 -13.41 -3.71 -16.57
N SER A 211 -14.67 -4.18 -16.47
CA SER A 211 -15.79 -3.63 -17.26
C SER A 211 -16.14 -2.17 -16.95
N LEU A 212 -15.73 -1.67 -15.78
CA LEU A 212 -15.96 -0.27 -15.39
C LEU A 212 -15.09 0.72 -16.17
N GLY A 213 -13.97 0.26 -16.71
CA GLY A 213 -13.03 1.13 -17.46
C GLY A 213 -12.41 2.22 -16.59
N ALA A 214 -12.12 1.92 -15.33
CA ALA A 214 -11.52 2.86 -14.37
C ALA A 214 -10.06 3.22 -14.73
N ASP A 215 -9.53 4.25 -14.05
CA ASP A 215 -8.15 4.73 -14.29
C ASP A 215 -7.06 3.75 -13.84
N GLY A 216 -7.39 2.85 -12.93
CA GLY A 216 -6.54 1.77 -12.42
C GLY A 216 -7.37 0.78 -11.64
N ASN A 217 -6.79 -0.36 -11.24
CA ASN A 217 -7.49 -1.44 -10.57
C ASN A 217 -6.70 -1.93 -9.36
N ALA A 218 -7.40 -2.24 -8.27
CA ALA A 218 -6.77 -2.80 -7.08
C ALA A 218 -7.12 -4.27 -6.88
N ILE A 219 -6.22 -5.01 -6.25
CA ILE A 219 -6.37 -6.41 -5.84
C ILE A 219 -6.37 -6.43 -4.32
N GLY A 220 -7.56 -6.57 -3.74
CA GLY A 220 -7.77 -6.64 -2.29
C GLY A 220 -7.99 -8.05 -1.79
N GLY A 221 -8.13 -8.21 -0.47
CA GLY A 221 -8.48 -9.47 0.18
C GLY A 221 -7.44 -10.58 0.04
N LEU A 222 -6.16 -10.20 -0.08
CA LEU A 222 -5.00 -11.09 -0.03
C LEU A 222 -4.07 -10.65 1.12
N ALA A 223 -3.15 -11.50 1.53
CA ALA A 223 -2.33 -11.35 2.74
C ALA A 223 -3.16 -11.20 4.03
N VAL A 224 -4.33 -11.84 4.10
CA VAL A 224 -5.28 -11.82 5.24
C VAL A 224 -5.42 -13.18 5.91
N GLY A 225 -4.37 -14.01 5.85
CA GLY A 225 -4.24 -15.29 6.56
C GLY A 225 -4.10 -16.53 5.70
N GLU A 226 -4.05 -16.40 4.37
CA GLU A 226 -3.73 -17.47 3.44
C GLU A 226 -2.20 -17.67 3.30
N PRO A 227 -1.74 -18.85 2.83
CA PRO A 227 -0.35 -19.08 2.44
C PRO A 227 0.08 -18.18 1.27
N ALA A 228 1.38 -17.85 1.19
CA ALA A 228 1.91 -16.96 0.15
C ALA A 228 1.68 -17.52 -1.27
N GLU A 229 1.85 -18.83 -1.45
CA GLU A 229 1.64 -19.50 -2.73
C GLU A 229 0.20 -19.33 -3.23
N LYS A 230 -0.77 -19.37 -2.31
CA LYS A 230 -2.17 -19.14 -2.64
C LYS A 230 -2.45 -17.69 -3.04
N MET A 231 -1.81 -16.75 -2.37
CA MET A 231 -1.84 -15.34 -2.75
C MET A 231 -1.29 -15.16 -4.17
N TYR A 232 -0.14 -15.76 -4.48
CA TYR A 232 0.48 -15.66 -5.81
C TYR A 232 -0.41 -16.22 -6.91
N GLU A 233 -1.01 -17.40 -6.69
CA GLU A 233 -1.99 -17.99 -7.61
C GLU A 233 -3.16 -17.02 -7.88
N MET A 234 -3.70 -16.38 -6.85
CA MET A 234 -4.83 -15.45 -7.02
C MET A 234 -4.42 -14.17 -7.77
N ILE A 235 -3.19 -13.69 -7.60
CA ILE A 235 -2.67 -12.56 -8.38
C ILE A 235 -2.59 -12.93 -9.87
N GLU A 236 -2.11 -14.12 -10.20
CA GLU A 236 -2.03 -14.60 -11.58
C GLU A 236 -3.43 -14.67 -12.21
N VAL A 237 -4.40 -15.31 -11.53
CA VAL A 237 -5.80 -15.41 -11.98
C VAL A 237 -6.40 -14.03 -12.28
N VAL A 238 -6.16 -13.05 -11.43
CA VAL A 238 -6.70 -11.70 -11.60
C VAL A 238 -6.00 -10.95 -12.74
N ASN A 239 -4.68 -11.05 -12.82
CA ASN A 239 -3.87 -10.33 -13.79
C ASN A 239 -3.98 -10.86 -15.21
N GLU A 240 -4.52 -12.08 -15.42
CA GLU A 240 -4.94 -12.58 -16.74
C GLU A 240 -6.10 -11.76 -17.33
N ILE A 241 -6.91 -11.08 -16.49
CA ILE A 241 -8.15 -10.41 -16.88
C ILE A 241 -8.00 -8.89 -16.84
N LEU A 242 -7.32 -8.35 -15.81
CA LEU A 242 -7.19 -6.90 -15.66
C LEU A 242 -6.47 -6.26 -16.86
N PRO A 243 -6.94 -5.07 -17.30
CA PRO A 243 -6.36 -4.36 -18.46
C PRO A 243 -4.85 -4.16 -18.32
N THR A 244 -4.13 -4.32 -19.42
CA THR A 244 -2.68 -4.13 -19.48
C THR A 244 -2.26 -2.67 -19.57
N ASP A 245 -3.15 -1.81 -20.05
CA ASP A 245 -2.98 -0.36 -20.19
C ASP A 245 -3.42 0.44 -18.93
N LYS A 246 -3.63 -0.26 -17.81
CA LYS A 246 -3.98 0.34 -16.52
C LYS A 246 -3.05 -0.17 -15.41
N PRO A 247 -2.75 0.66 -14.38
CA PRO A 247 -1.97 0.23 -13.25
C PRO A 247 -2.75 -0.75 -12.36
N ARG A 248 -2.02 -1.69 -11.75
CA ARG A 248 -2.53 -2.75 -10.87
C ARG A 248 -1.93 -2.58 -9.49
N TYR A 249 -2.78 -2.36 -8.51
CA TYR A 249 -2.39 -2.13 -7.13
C TYR A 249 -2.72 -3.34 -6.25
N LEU A 250 -1.72 -4.01 -5.69
CA LEU A 250 -1.89 -5.08 -4.70
C LEU A 250 -1.86 -4.48 -3.29
N MET A 251 -3.00 -4.58 -2.59
CA MET A 251 -3.21 -3.90 -1.31
C MET A 251 -2.59 -4.67 -0.13
N GLY A 252 -1.87 -3.96 0.74
CA GLY A 252 -1.40 -4.46 2.03
C GLY A 252 -0.25 -5.48 2.00
N VAL A 253 0.41 -5.63 0.87
CA VAL A 253 1.52 -6.60 0.68
C VAL A 253 2.86 -5.89 0.58
N GLY A 254 3.89 -6.29 1.22
CA GLY A 254 4.16 -7.22 2.30
C GLY A 254 5.64 -7.28 2.62
N THR A 255 6.21 -8.49 2.70
CA THR A 255 7.66 -8.67 2.83
C THR A 255 8.40 -8.32 1.55
N PRO A 256 9.72 -8.03 1.59
CA PRO A 256 10.52 -7.81 0.37
C PRO A 256 10.37 -8.92 -0.68
N ALA A 257 10.35 -10.17 -0.23
CA ALA A 257 10.14 -11.31 -1.13
C ALA A 257 8.74 -11.30 -1.77
N ASN A 258 7.66 -11.03 -0.99
CA ASN A 258 6.31 -10.95 -1.54
C ASN A 258 6.17 -9.81 -2.58
N ILE A 259 6.86 -8.69 -2.36
CA ILE A 259 6.88 -7.57 -3.31
C ILE A 259 7.50 -8.01 -4.65
N LEU A 260 8.66 -8.66 -4.60
CA LEU A 260 9.34 -9.16 -5.81
C LEU A 260 8.49 -10.21 -6.56
N GLU A 261 7.86 -11.12 -5.82
CA GLU A 261 6.96 -12.12 -6.39
C GLU A 261 5.69 -11.51 -7.00
N ALA A 262 5.15 -10.44 -6.39
CA ALA A 262 4.02 -9.70 -6.94
C ALA A 262 4.40 -8.96 -8.22
N ILE A 263 5.57 -8.33 -8.26
CA ILE A 263 6.10 -7.64 -9.45
C ILE A 263 6.28 -8.63 -10.61
N GLU A 264 6.84 -9.82 -10.35
CA GLU A 264 6.96 -10.89 -11.37
C GLU A 264 5.63 -11.22 -12.04
N ARG A 265 4.53 -11.11 -11.29
CA ARG A 265 3.16 -11.41 -11.72
C ARG A 265 2.41 -10.21 -12.31
N GLY A 266 3.10 -9.08 -12.51
CA GLY A 266 2.57 -7.90 -13.20
C GLY A 266 1.84 -6.91 -12.29
N VAL A 267 2.18 -6.85 -11.00
CA VAL A 267 1.72 -5.82 -10.07
C VAL A 267 2.58 -4.56 -10.19
N ASP A 268 1.96 -3.38 -10.16
CA ASP A 268 2.62 -2.10 -10.34
C ASP A 268 2.77 -1.30 -9.04
N MET A 269 1.81 -1.42 -8.14
CA MET A 269 1.74 -0.62 -6.91
C MET A 269 1.52 -1.51 -5.71
N MET A 270 2.18 -1.22 -4.60
CA MET A 270 2.06 -1.97 -3.34
C MET A 270 2.20 -1.02 -2.15
N ASP A 271 1.58 -1.39 -1.04
CA ASP A 271 1.74 -0.75 0.25
C ASP A 271 1.84 -1.80 1.35
N CYS A 272 2.46 -1.45 2.44
CA CYS A 272 2.38 -2.23 3.68
C CYS A 272 2.89 -1.40 4.87
N VAL A 273 2.34 -1.65 6.06
CA VAL A 273 2.84 -1.05 7.31
C VAL A 273 4.13 -1.70 7.82
N MET A 274 4.55 -2.82 7.23
CA MET A 274 5.70 -3.61 7.72
C MET A 274 7.01 -2.82 7.83
N PRO A 275 7.42 -1.99 6.86
CA PRO A 275 8.69 -1.28 6.98
C PRO A 275 8.79 -0.47 8.27
N THR A 276 7.81 0.38 8.54
CA THR A 276 7.82 1.21 9.75
C THR A 276 7.43 0.44 11.01
N ARG A 277 6.46 -0.49 10.94
CA ARG A 277 6.06 -1.30 12.10
C ARG A 277 7.19 -2.21 12.57
N ASN A 278 7.82 -2.94 11.66
CA ASN A 278 8.92 -3.84 11.97
C ASN A 278 10.17 -3.06 12.38
N GLY A 279 10.46 -1.93 11.70
CA GLY A 279 11.54 -1.03 12.09
C GLY A 279 11.41 -0.58 13.55
N ARG A 280 10.26 -0.08 13.95
CA ARG A 280 10.01 0.33 15.35
C ARG A 280 10.14 -0.82 16.37
N ASN A 281 10.04 -2.07 15.92
CA ASN A 281 10.27 -3.26 16.75
C ASN A 281 11.73 -3.79 16.68
N GLY A 282 12.61 -3.10 15.93
CA GLY A 282 14.02 -3.44 15.82
C GLY A 282 14.33 -4.47 14.74
N MET A 283 13.41 -4.72 13.80
CA MET A 283 13.64 -5.58 12.64
C MET A 283 13.96 -4.71 11.42
N LEU A 284 15.15 -4.88 10.86
CA LEU A 284 15.61 -4.19 9.66
C LEU A 284 15.68 -5.17 8.49
N PHE A 285 15.27 -4.68 7.32
CA PHE A 285 15.38 -5.39 6.03
C PHE A 285 16.56 -4.82 5.25
N THR A 286 17.44 -5.70 4.75
CA THR A 286 18.61 -5.30 3.97
C THR A 286 18.70 -6.12 2.67
N ARG A 287 19.60 -5.73 1.77
CA ARG A 287 19.94 -6.51 0.55
C ARG A 287 20.46 -7.91 0.86
N HIS A 288 20.99 -8.12 2.06
CA HIS A 288 21.68 -9.34 2.47
C HIS A 288 20.84 -10.21 3.40
N GLY A 289 19.74 -9.67 3.94
CA GLY A 289 18.85 -10.40 4.83
C GLY A 289 18.20 -9.52 5.90
N ILE A 290 17.61 -10.18 6.90
CA ILE A 290 16.85 -9.56 7.98
C ILE A 290 17.71 -9.49 9.23
N MET A 291 17.86 -8.31 9.81
CA MET A 291 18.55 -8.07 11.07
C MET A 291 17.56 -7.82 12.20
N ASN A 292 17.74 -8.50 13.34
CA ASN A 292 17.07 -8.11 14.57
C ASN A 292 18.07 -7.33 15.44
N MET A 293 17.88 -6.02 15.53
CA MET A 293 18.80 -5.12 16.24
C MET A 293 18.84 -5.32 17.76
N ARG A 294 17.91 -6.09 18.34
CA ARG A 294 17.96 -6.45 19.76
C ARG A 294 18.94 -7.58 20.06
N ASN A 295 19.42 -8.31 19.05
CA ASN A 295 20.36 -9.41 19.23
C ASN A 295 21.69 -8.91 19.82
N LYS A 296 22.24 -9.68 20.79
CA LYS A 296 23.50 -9.35 21.50
C LYS A 296 24.72 -9.27 20.56
N LYS A 297 24.70 -10.01 19.46
CA LYS A 297 25.80 -10.03 18.48
C LYS A 297 26.12 -8.67 17.85
N TRP A 298 25.18 -7.70 17.88
CA TRP A 298 25.40 -6.35 17.39
C TRP A 298 25.97 -5.39 18.44
N ALA A 299 26.25 -5.86 19.68
CA ALA A 299 26.61 -4.98 20.80
C ALA A 299 27.96 -4.27 20.59
N ASP A 300 28.87 -4.89 19.88
CA ASP A 300 30.24 -4.42 19.55
C ASP A 300 30.53 -4.38 18.05
N ASP A 301 29.49 -4.42 17.21
CA ASP A 301 29.61 -4.23 15.77
C ASP A 301 29.55 -2.73 15.44
N PHE A 302 30.71 -2.11 15.30
CA PHE A 302 30.86 -0.68 15.00
C PHE A 302 30.80 -0.36 13.49
N SER A 303 30.54 -1.35 12.64
CA SER A 303 30.33 -1.12 11.22
C SER A 303 28.99 -0.38 10.97
N PRO A 304 28.84 0.30 9.83
CA PRO A 304 27.59 0.92 9.41
C PRO A 304 26.41 -0.05 9.44
N ILE A 305 25.18 0.47 9.55
CA ILE A 305 23.96 -0.36 9.49
C ILE A 305 23.97 -1.20 8.22
N GLN A 306 24.25 -0.56 7.09
CA GLN A 306 24.46 -1.23 5.81
C GLN A 306 25.41 -0.40 4.94
N GLU A 307 26.58 -0.93 4.60
CA GLU A 307 27.61 -0.19 3.85
C GLU A 307 27.15 0.25 2.46
N ASP A 308 26.37 -0.58 1.77
CA ASP A 308 25.78 -0.31 0.47
C ASP A 308 24.30 0.16 0.57
N GLY A 309 23.88 0.62 1.75
CA GLY A 309 22.52 1.06 2.02
C GLY A 309 22.12 2.33 1.26
N PRO A 310 20.83 2.49 0.94
CA PRO A 310 20.37 3.61 0.14
C PRO A 310 20.16 4.92 0.92
N SER A 311 20.16 4.87 2.26
CA SER A 311 19.83 6.00 3.13
C SER A 311 21.02 6.57 3.88
N MET A 312 20.94 7.86 4.21
CA MET A 312 21.94 8.51 5.07
C MET A 312 22.11 7.79 6.42
N VAL A 313 21.04 7.28 7.02
CA VAL A 313 21.10 6.59 8.32
C VAL A 313 21.93 5.31 8.26
N ASP A 314 22.03 4.70 7.09
CA ASP A 314 22.81 3.48 6.86
C ASP A 314 24.31 3.68 7.05
N HIS A 315 24.78 4.89 6.78
CA HIS A 315 26.22 5.26 6.79
C HIS A 315 26.63 6.01 8.04
N VAL A 316 25.70 6.76 8.65
CA VAL A 316 26.00 7.61 9.82
C VAL A 316 26.00 6.81 11.11
N TYR A 317 25.14 5.81 11.22
CA TYR A 317 24.97 5.06 12.47
C TYR A 317 25.55 3.65 12.37
N SER A 318 26.24 3.22 13.46
CA SER A 318 26.71 1.85 13.58
C SER A 318 25.62 0.91 14.11
N LYS A 319 25.75 -0.37 13.82
CA LYS A 319 24.86 -1.41 14.37
C LYS A 319 24.91 -1.43 15.90
N ALA A 320 26.09 -1.26 16.51
CA ALA A 320 26.24 -1.20 17.96
C ALA A 320 25.46 -0.04 18.57
N TYR A 321 25.56 1.16 17.96
CA TYR A 321 24.83 2.34 18.45
C TYR A 321 23.32 2.17 18.28
N LEU A 322 22.83 1.72 17.12
CA LEU A 322 21.42 1.49 16.89
C LEU A 322 20.85 0.44 17.87
N ARG A 323 21.62 -0.65 18.12
CA ARG A 323 21.23 -1.62 19.14
C ARG A 323 21.14 -0.98 20.53
N HIS A 324 22.13 -0.17 20.92
CA HIS A 324 22.10 0.56 22.20
C HIS A 324 20.82 1.38 22.32
N LEU A 325 20.44 2.15 21.30
CA LEU A 325 19.22 2.94 21.31
C LEU A 325 17.95 2.08 21.47
N PHE A 326 17.87 0.90 20.82
CA PHE A 326 16.74 -0.02 20.99
C PHE A 326 16.67 -0.62 22.39
N VAL A 327 17.80 -0.94 23.00
CA VAL A 327 17.85 -1.49 24.39
C VAL A 327 17.48 -0.40 25.40
N SER A 328 17.90 0.84 25.15
CA SER A 328 17.59 2.02 25.96
C SER A 328 16.19 2.59 25.70
N GLN A 329 15.45 2.04 24.75
CA GLN A 329 14.09 2.47 24.35
C GLN A 329 14.03 3.93 23.85
N GLU A 330 15.10 4.43 23.22
CA GLU A 330 15.16 5.75 22.65
C GLU A 330 14.28 5.87 21.39
N LEU A 331 13.55 6.97 21.25
CA LEU A 331 12.69 7.24 20.08
C LEU A 331 13.48 7.29 18.78
N LEU A 332 14.73 7.76 18.84
CA LEU A 332 15.62 7.83 17.68
C LEU A 332 15.87 6.46 17.04
N ALA A 333 15.89 5.37 17.83
CA ALA A 333 15.99 4.01 17.28
C ALA A 333 14.86 3.69 16.30
N MET A 334 13.64 4.08 16.65
CA MET A 334 12.45 3.83 15.84
C MET A 334 12.45 4.68 14.56
N GLN A 335 12.96 5.90 14.62
CA GLN A 335 13.09 6.80 13.45
C GLN A 335 14.15 6.24 12.49
N ILE A 336 15.37 5.98 12.96
CA ILE A 336 16.46 5.41 12.15
C ILE A 336 16.00 4.14 11.43
N ALA A 337 15.41 3.20 12.17
CA ALA A 337 14.95 1.93 11.62
C ALA A 337 13.78 2.07 10.63
N SER A 338 12.90 3.06 10.83
CA SER A 338 11.80 3.34 9.89
C SER A 338 12.34 3.95 8.59
N ILE A 339 13.26 4.89 8.67
CA ILE A 339 13.92 5.51 7.50
C ILE A 339 14.68 4.44 6.72
N HIS A 340 15.54 3.67 7.39
CA HIS A 340 16.29 2.56 6.79
C HIS A 340 15.38 1.61 6.01
N ASN A 341 14.32 1.09 6.67
CA ASN A 341 13.43 0.11 6.04
C ASN A 341 12.66 0.71 4.85
N LEU A 342 12.18 1.94 4.96
CA LEU A 342 11.48 2.59 3.86
C LEU A 342 12.42 2.84 2.68
N ALA A 343 13.63 3.35 2.93
CA ALA A 343 14.63 3.56 1.90
C ALA A 343 15.00 2.25 1.19
N PHE A 344 15.16 1.16 1.95
CA PHE A 344 15.39 -0.17 1.38
C PHE A 344 14.22 -0.64 0.50
N TYR A 345 12.96 -0.45 0.92
CA TYR A 345 11.79 -0.86 0.13
C TYR A 345 11.68 -0.05 -1.18
N LEU A 346 11.94 1.26 -1.12
CA LEU A 346 11.95 2.10 -2.32
C LEU A 346 13.11 1.75 -3.24
N TRP A 347 14.29 1.48 -2.69
CA TRP A 347 15.42 0.97 -3.46
C TRP A 347 15.08 -0.36 -4.16
N LEU A 348 14.45 -1.31 -3.46
CA LEU A 348 14.10 -2.63 -3.99
C LEU A 348 13.21 -2.54 -5.24
N VAL A 349 12.15 -1.72 -5.18
CA VAL A 349 11.25 -1.55 -6.34
C VAL A 349 11.90 -0.75 -7.47
N LYS A 350 12.78 0.19 -7.16
CA LYS A 350 13.57 0.93 -8.14
C LYS A 350 14.55 0.01 -8.89
N GLU A 351 15.24 -0.87 -8.18
CA GLU A 351 16.10 -1.88 -8.81
C GLU A 351 15.28 -2.88 -9.64
N ALA A 352 14.12 -3.33 -9.12
CA ALA A 352 13.21 -4.15 -9.91
C ALA A 352 12.84 -3.48 -11.23
N ARG A 353 12.46 -2.19 -11.19
CA ARG A 353 12.20 -1.39 -12.40
C ARG A 353 13.38 -1.36 -13.37
N ARG A 354 14.59 -1.11 -12.86
CA ARG A 354 15.82 -1.08 -13.66
C ARG A 354 16.04 -2.40 -14.39
N HIS A 355 15.87 -3.52 -13.70
CA HIS A 355 16.03 -4.85 -14.28
C HIS A 355 14.89 -5.22 -15.26
N ILE A 356 13.66 -4.77 -15.03
CA ILE A 356 12.56 -4.93 -16.00
C ILE A 356 12.89 -4.22 -17.31
N ILE A 357 13.36 -2.98 -17.24
CA ILE A 357 13.75 -2.19 -18.42
C ILE A 357 14.95 -2.82 -19.15
N ALA A 358 15.90 -3.37 -18.39
CA ALA A 358 17.05 -4.11 -18.95
C ALA A 358 16.67 -5.48 -19.55
N GLY A 359 15.54 -6.06 -19.13
CA GLY A 359 15.04 -7.36 -19.60
C GLY A 359 15.71 -8.57 -18.92
N ASP A 360 16.22 -8.39 -17.69
CA ASP A 360 16.87 -9.42 -16.88
C ASP A 360 16.28 -9.54 -15.46
N PHE A 361 15.08 -9.02 -15.27
CA PHE A 361 14.40 -8.97 -13.96
C PHE A 361 14.25 -10.36 -13.32
N LYS A 362 13.81 -11.34 -14.10
CA LYS A 362 13.56 -12.71 -13.57
C LYS A 362 14.81 -13.30 -12.89
N ALA A 363 15.97 -13.23 -13.54
CA ALA A 363 17.22 -13.77 -13.02
C ALA A 363 17.67 -13.01 -11.75
N TRP A 364 17.63 -11.69 -11.78
CA TRP A 364 17.95 -10.84 -10.63
C TRP A 364 16.99 -11.09 -9.45
N LYS A 365 15.69 -11.19 -9.71
CA LYS A 365 14.66 -11.44 -8.71
C LYS A 365 14.90 -12.77 -7.99
N ASP A 366 15.18 -13.85 -8.72
CA ASP A 366 15.39 -15.18 -8.14
C ASP A 366 16.57 -15.17 -7.14
N GLU A 367 17.66 -14.46 -7.44
CA GLU A 367 18.77 -14.27 -6.51
C GLU A 367 18.39 -13.36 -5.32
N MET A 368 17.71 -12.25 -5.60
CA MET A 368 17.36 -11.27 -4.57
C MET A 368 16.38 -11.83 -3.54
N VAL A 369 15.40 -12.65 -3.94
CA VAL A 369 14.47 -13.32 -3.02
C VAL A 369 15.21 -14.21 -2.02
N VAL A 370 16.24 -14.93 -2.45
CA VAL A 370 17.08 -15.73 -1.56
C VAL A 370 17.82 -14.83 -0.56
N ASN A 371 18.37 -13.72 -1.03
CA ASN A 371 19.13 -12.80 -0.19
C ASN A 371 18.26 -12.15 0.89
N VAL A 372 17.13 -11.51 0.50
CA VAL A 372 16.27 -10.75 1.43
C VAL A 372 15.53 -11.60 2.45
N THR A 373 15.51 -12.92 2.29
CA THR A 373 14.87 -13.86 3.24
C THR A 373 15.82 -14.45 4.27
N ARG A 374 17.14 -14.28 4.09
CA ARG A 374 18.15 -14.75 5.07
C ARG A 374 17.96 -14.07 6.41
N ARG A 375 18.30 -14.75 7.48
CA ARG A 375 18.41 -14.16 8.82
C ARG A 375 19.88 -13.92 9.14
N LEU A 376 20.21 -12.66 9.35
CA LEU A 376 21.57 -12.23 9.71
C LEU A 376 21.77 -12.24 11.21
#